data_0670b872a5feec7f78789f93e824ad70
#
_entry.id   0670b872a5feec7f78789f93e824ad70
#
_cell.length_a   1.000
_cell.length_b   1.000
_cell.length_c   1.000
_cell.angle_alpha   90.00
_cell.angle_beta   90.00
_cell.angle_gamma   90.00
#
_symmetry.space_group_name_H-M   'P 1'
#
loop_
_entity.id
_entity.type
_entity.pdbx_description
1 polymer ?
#
loop_
_entity_poly.entity_id
_entity_poly.type
_entity_poly.pdbx_seq_one_letter_code
_entity_poly.pdbx_strand_id
1 'polypeptide(L)'
;EKMRNGLLADFSAPEVQESFRHCKTLLARFRTMSTYDADYRSVLEQLIPGIPATTVVVPPFHCDHGHGIRLGEHVYINAGCTFLDGACITVGDYTLIAPNVQIYTPHHPLDYRERRESKEYSYPVTIGKDCWIGGGAIILPGVTIGDRCIIGAGSVVTRDIPSDSLAAGNPCLLYTSPSPRDS
;
A
#
# COMPACT_ATOMS: atom_id res chain seq x y z
N GLU A 1 -10.31 2.92 14.95
CA GLU A 1 -11.38 1.96 14.58
C GLU A 1 -12.29 2.50 13.48
N LYS A 2 -12.79 3.75 13.56
CA LYS A 2 -13.65 4.36 12.51
C LYS A 2 -12.98 4.40 11.15
N MET A 3 -11.72 4.84 11.07
CA MET A 3 -10.96 4.91 9.81
C MET A 3 -10.89 3.55 9.13
N ARG A 4 -10.63 2.47 9.89
CA ARG A 4 -10.51 1.11 9.34
C ARG A 4 -11.83 0.54 8.80
N ASN A 5 -12.96 1.10 9.23
CA ASN A 5 -14.30 0.67 8.85
C ASN A 5 -14.94 1.56 7.77
N GLY A 6 -14.16 2.41 7.09
CA GLY A 6 -14.66 3.31 6.05
C GLY A 6 -15.59 4.42 6.56
N LEU A 7 -15.57 4.70 7.86
CA LEU A 7 -16.38 5.76 8.47
C LEU A 7 -15.58 7.06 8.54
N LEU A 8 -16.29 8.18 8.49
CA LEU A 8 -15.68 9.49 8.65
C LEU A 8 -14.98 9.58 10.01
N ALA A 9 -13.69 9.79 10.00
CA ALA A 9 -12.85 9.86 11.17
C ALA A 9 -12.15 11.22 11.27
N ASP A 10 -11.94 11.65 12.50
CA ASP A 10 -11.15 12.83 12.82
C ASP A 10 -9.69 12.44 12.96
N PHE A 11 -8.86 12.82 11.99
CA PHE A 11 -7.42 12.53 12.03
C PHE A 11 -6.63 13.45 12.97
N SER A 12 -7.26 14.50 13.56
CA SER A 12 -6.66 15.31 14.62
C SER A 12 -6.81 14.68 16.02
N ALA A 13 -7.57 13.59 16.15
CA ALA A 13 -7.75 12.89 17.40
C ALA A 13 -6.41 12.49 18.04
N PRO A 14 -6.22 12.65 19.37
CA PRO A 14 -4.93 12.43 20.03
C PRO A 14 -4.30 11.07 19.77
N GLU A 15 -5.10 10.01 19.77
CA GLU A 15 -4.64 8.64 19.50
C GLU A 15 -4.14 8.46 18.05
N VAL A 16 -4.77 9.15 17.09
CA VAL A 16 -4.33 9.14 15.68
C VAL A 16 -3.02 9.89 15.53
N GLN A 17 -2.91 11.07 16.15
CA GLN A 17 -1.70 11.89 16.15
C GLN A 17 -0.52 11.17 16.84
N GLU A 18 -0.76 10.43 17.91
CA GLU A 18 0.28 9.63 18.58
C GLU A 18 0.76 8.49 17.67
N SER A 19 -0.16 7.80 17.00
CA SER A 19 0.18 6.78 16.01
C SER A 19 1.03 7.34 14.86
N PHE A 20 0.65 8.49 14.31
CA PHE A 20 1.46 9.20 13.31
C PHE A 20 2.86 9.52 13.82
N ARG A 21 2.98 10.10 15.02
CA ARG A 21 4.26 10.48 15.62
C ARG A 21 5.17 9.26 15.79
N HIS A 22 4.64 8.16 16.33
CA HIS A 22 5.38 6.92 16.48
C HIS A 22 5.89 6.40 15.13
N CYS A 23 5.01 6.31 14.13
CA CYS A 23 5.38 5.88 12.78
C CYS A 23 6.45 6.78 12.16
N LYS A 24 6.29 8.12 12.22
CA LYS A 24 7.27 9.07 11.66
C LYS A 24 8.64 8.96 12.33
N THR A 25 8.70 8.65 13.62
CA THR A 25 9.98 8.39 14.32
C THR A 25 10.67 7.15 13.77
N LEU A 26 9.95 6.05 13.57
CA LEU A 26 10.49 4.83 12.99
C LEU A 26 10.92 5.03 11.53
N LEU A 27 10.11 5.73 10.73
CA LEU A 27 10.43 6.03 9.32
C LEU A 27 11.68 6.91 9.19
N ALA A 28 11.89 7.87 10.09
CA ALA A 28 13.10 8.71 10.08
C ALA A 28 14.36 7.85 10.24
N ARG A 29 14.32 6.82 11.09
CA ARG A 29 15.41 5.84 11.24
C ARG A 29 15.50 4.91 10.04
N PHE A 30 14.38 4.32 9.62
CA PHE A 30 14.32 3.34 8.53
C PHE A 30 14.82 3.92 7.19
N ARG A 31 14.58 5.20 6.93
CA ARG A 31 14.93 5.88 5.67
C ARG A 31 16.42 5.81 5.31
N THR A 32 17.30 5.79 6.30
CA THR A 32 18.75 5.79 6.12
C THR A 32 19.37 4.41 6.22
N MET A 33 18.56 3.38 6.42
CA MET A 33 19.03 2.00 6.56
C MET A 33 19.26 1.32 5.22
N SER A 34 20.09 0.28 5.26
CA SER A 34 20.21 -0.74 4.22
C SER A 34 19.49 -2.00 4.69
N THR A 35 19.02 -2.81 3.75
CA THR A 35 18.47 -4.15 4.05
C THR A 35 19.52 -5.10 4.65
N TYR A 36 20.80 -4.73 4.62
CA TYR A 36 21.93 -5.48 5.20
C TYR A 36 22.32 -5.01 6.61
N ASP A 37 21.69 -3.94 7.12
CA ASP A 37 22.01 -3.46 8.48
C ASP A 37 21.49 -4.44 9.53
N ALA A 38 22.28 -4.66 10.58
CA ALA A 38 21.99 -5.67 11.61
C ALA A 38 20.64 -5.43 12.33
N ASP A 39 20.20 -4.19 12.44
CA ASP A 39 18.94 -3.79 13.09
C ASP A 39 17.80 -3.52 12.11
N TYR A 40 18.02 -3.68 10.79
CA TYR A 40 16.99 -3.50 9.76
C TYR A 40 15.70 -4.25 10.08
N ARG A 41 15.81 -5.55 10.36
CA ARG A 41 14.64 -6.40 10.65
C ARG A 41 13.88 -5.93 11.89
N SER A 42 14.58 -5.59 12.94
CA SER A 42 13.96 -5.12 14.18
C SER A 42 13.21 -3.81 14.01
N VAL A 43 13.75 -2.88 13.21
CA VAL A 43 13.04 -1.61 12.91
C VAL A 43 11.84 -1.85 12.02
N LEU A 44 11.96 -2.73 11.02
CA LEU A 44 10.87 -3.07 10.12
C LEU A 44 9.70 -3.75 10.85
N GLU A 45 9.97 -4.64 11.80
CA GLU A 45 8.94 -5.29 12.63
C GLU A 45 8.23 -4.32 13.58
N GLN A 46 8.94 -3.30 14.07
CA GLN A 46 8.32 -2.22 14.84
C GLN A 46 7.43 -1.35 13.95
N LEU A 47 7.83 -1.10 12.70
CA LEU A 47 7.08 -0.29 11.74
C LEU A 47 5.85 -1.04 11.21
N ILE A 48 6.00 -2.30 10.84
CA ILE A 48 4.94 -3.16 10.30
C ILE A 48 4.84 -4.41 11.19
N PRO A 49 4.07 -4.35 12.28
CA PRO A 49 3.95 -5.47 13.21
C PRO A 49 3.39 -6.74 12.56
N GLY A 50 4.06 -7.85 12.79
CA GLY A 50 3.67 -9.16 12.24
C GLY A 50 4.10 -9.40 10.79
N ILE A 51 4.99 -8.60 10.25
CA ILE A 51 5.56 -8.82 8.91
C ILE A 51 6.33 -10.16 8.86
N PRO A 52 6.07 -11.05 7.88
CA PRO A 52 6.78 -12.32 7.74
C PRO A 52 8.29 -12.15 7.56
N ALA A 53 9.07 -13.11 8.08
CA ALA A 53 10.53 -13.08 8.01
C ALA A 53 11.07 -13.11 6.58
N THR A 54 10.32 -13.69 5.65
CA THR A 54 10.66 -13.82 4.23
C THR A 54 10.38 -12.56 3.41
N THR A 55 9.63 -11.60 3.98
CA THR A 55 9.20 -10.38 3.28
C THR A 55 10.18 -9.25 3.47
N VAL A 56 10.46 -8.53 2.39
CA VAL A 56 11.45 -7.45 2.31
C VAL A 56 10.79 -6.13 1.93
N VAL A 57 11.14 -5.07 2.63
CA VAL A 57 10.78 -3.68 2.29
C VAL A 57 12.06 -2.87 2.14
N VAL A 58 12.36 -2.43 0.93
CA VAL A 58 13.60 -1.68 0.65
C VAL A 58 13.42 -0.20 1.03
N PRO A 59 14.28 0.35 1.91
CA PRO A 59 14.26 1.79 2.19
C PRO A 59 14.67 2.65 0.96
N PRO A 60 14.18 3.90 0.85
CA PRO A 60 13.20 4.52 1.70
C PRO A 60 11.79 3.99 1.44
N PHE A 61 10.99 3.94 2.50
CA PHE A 61 9.59 3.56 2.46
C PHE A 61 8.77 4.59 3.25
N HIS A 62 7.53 4.84 2.88
CA HIS A 62 6.65 5.79 3.54
C HIS A 62 5.30 5.15 3.87
N CYS A 63 4.81 5.42 5.08
CA CYS A 63 3.44 5.07 5.49
C CYS A 63 2.93 6.06 6.53
N ASP A 64 1.65 5.97 6.88
CA ASP A 64 1.05 6.82 7.89
C ASP A 64 1.15 6.21 9.29
N HIS A 65 0.79 4.95 9.43
CA HIS A 65 0.75 4.26 10.70
C HIS A 65 1.64 3.00 10.75
N GLY A 66 1.81 2.31 9.63
CA GLY A 66 2.51 1.04 9.49
C GLY A 66 1.73 -0.16 10.00
N HIS A 67 1.09 -0.03 11.16
CA HIS A 67 0.28 -1.11 11.74
C HIS A 67 -1.03 -1.42 10.98
N GLY A 68 -1.40 -0.64 9.96
CA GLY A 68 -2.49 -0.93 9.03
C GLY A 68 -2.07 -1.81 7.86
N ILE A 69 -0.77 -2.08 7.70
CA ILE A 69 -0.23 -2.85 6.58
C ILE A 69 -0.16 -4.33 6.97
N ARG A 70 -0.63 -5.20 6.09
CA ARG A 70 -0.59 -6.66 6.19
C ARG A 70 0.08 -7.24 4.95
N LEU A 71 1.22 -7.86 5.15
CA LEU A 71 2.00 -8.46 4.06
C LEU A 71 2.05 -9.97 4.23
N GLY A 72 1.92 -10.70 3.14
CA GLY A 72 2.12 -12.14 3.09
C GLY A 72 3.59 -12.54 3.05
N GLU A 73 3.83 -13.85 2.89
CA GLU A 73 5.17 -14.42 2.76
C GLU A 73 5.79 -14.06 1.40
N HIS A 74 7.11 -13.90 1.38
CA HIS A 74 7.88 -13.65 0.15
C HIS A 74 7.45 -12.41 -0.64
N VAL A 75 6.82 -11.43 0.01
CA VAL A 75 6.51 -10.14 -0.64
C VAL A 75 7.79 -9.31 -0.73
N TYR A 76 7.99 -8.67 -1.87
CA TYR A 76 9.10 -7.75 -2.09
C TYR A 76 8.57 -6.37 -2.44
N ILE A 77 8.86 -5.37 -1.61
CA ILE A 77 8.51 -3.96 -1.82
C ILE A 77 9.81 -3.19 -2.10
N ASN A 78 9.92 -2.67 -3.32
CA ASN A 78 11.09 -1.92 -3.76
C ASN A 78 11.09 -0.48 -3.20
N ALA A 79 12.22 0.21 -3.34
CA ALA A 79 12.46 1.53 -2.76
C ALA A 79 11.48 2.62 -3.27
N GLY A 80 11.22 3.59 -2.42
CA GLY A 80 10.42 4.78 -2.74
C GLY A 80 8.92 4.56 -2.68
N CYS A 81 8.44 3.41 -2.25
CA CYS A 81 7.01 3.14 -2.14
C CYS A 81 6.34 3.93 -1.00
N THR A 82 5.07 4.31 -1.22
CA THR A 82 4.25 5.05 -0.26
C THR A 82 2.92 4.33 -0.05
N PHE A 83 2.66 3.89 1.18
CA PHE A 83 1.44 3.21 1.59
C PHE A 83 0.72 4.03 2.66
N LEU A 84 -0.31 4.79 2.28
CA LEU A 84 -1.11 5.57 3.23
C LEU A 84 -2.16 4.66 3.86
N ASP A 85 -1.83 4.11 5.01
CA ASP A 85 -2.55 3.04 5.69
C ASP A 85 -3.54 3.54 6.76
N GLY A 86 -4.32 4.56 6.45
CA GLY A 86 -5.45 4.98 7.27
C GLY A 86 -6.48 3.85 7.46
N ALA A 87 -6.79 3.12 6.38
CA ALA A 87 -7.43 1.81 6.43
C ALA A 87 -6.42 0.70 6.14
N CYS A 88 -6.87 -0.57 6.20
CA CYS A 88 -5.99 -1.71 5.98
C CYS A 88 -5.49 -1.78 4.53
N ILE A 89 -4.18 -2.03 4.36
CA ILE A 89 -3.56 -2.41 3.08
C ILE A 89 -3.09 -3.85 3.22
N THR A 90 -3.63 -4.74 2.40
CA THR A 90 -3.27 -6.17 2.39
C THR A 90 -2.58 -6.53 1.08
N VAL A 91 -1.44 -7.21 1.16
CA VAL A 91 -0.70 -7.71 0.00
C VAL A 91 -0.45 -9.21 0.20
N GLY A 92 -0.91 -10.01 -0.74
CA GLY A 92 -0.78 -11.47 -0.71
C GLY A 92 0.64 -11.97 -1.01
N ASP A 93 0.85 -13.25 -0.71
CA ASP A 93 2.15 -13.93 -0.84
C ASP A 93 2.75 -13.80 -2.24
N TYR A 94 4.09 -13.80 -2.32
CA TYR A 94 4.87 -13.79 -3.57
C TYR A 94 4.60 -12.59 -4.49
N THR A 95 3.97 -11.53 -3.98
CA THR A 95 3.71 -10.31 -4.76
C THR A 95 4.94 -9.42 -4.79
N LEU A 96 5.26 -8.94 -6.00
CA LEU A 96 6.40 -8.05 -6.26
C LEU A 96 5.88 -6.63 -6.51
N ILE A 97 6.35 -5.67 -5.72
CA ILE A 97 6.02 -4.26 -5.84
C ILE A 97 7.27 -3.48 -6.26
N ALA A 98 7.23 -2.92 -7.46
CA ALA A 98 8.33 -2.18 -8.06
C ALA A 98 8.53 -0.79 -7.41
N PRO A 99 9.62 -0.06 -7.74
CA PRO A 99 9.91 1.23 -7.11
C PRO A 99 8.81 2.28 -7.29
N ASN A 100 8.66 3.15 -6.28
CA ASN A 100 7.77 4.31 -6.30
C ASN A 100 6.28 3.99 -6.49
N VAL A 101 5.83 2.78 -6.15
CA VAL A 101 4.41 2.44 -6.13
C VAL A 101 3.73 3.16 -4.97
N GLN A 102 2.53 3.65 -5.22
CA GLN A 102 1.74 4.40 -4.26
C GLN A 102 0.40 3.70 -4.03
N ILE A 103 0.07 3.42 -2.78
CA ILE A 103 -1.21 2.82 -2.37
C ILE A 103 -1.88 3.77 -1.40
N TYR A 104 -3.07 4.23 -1.74
CA TYR A 104 -3.81 5.18 -0.94
C TYR A 104 -5.09 4.57 -0.40
N THR A 105 -5.30 4.64 0.89
CA THR A 105 -6.58 4.33 1.50
C THR A 105 -7.39 5.58 1.87
N PRO A 106 -6.76 6.75 2.17
CA PRO A 106 -7.49 7.95 2.55
C PRO A 106 -8.24 8.59 1.38
N HIS A 107 -9.39 9.16 1.71
CA HIS A 107 -10.25 9.93 0.80
C HIS A 107 -10.86 11.10 1.55
N HIS A 108 -10.61 12.31 1.09
CA HIS A 108 -11.22 13.51 1.68
C HIS A 108 -12.64 13.74 1.17
N PRO A 109 -13.51 14.39 1.96
CA PRO A 109 -14.83 14.82 1.50
C PRO A 109 -14.77 15.64 0.21
N LEU A 110 -15.70 15.38 -0.71
CA LEU A 110 -15.79 16.14 -1.98
C LEU A 110 -16.26 17.57 -1.74
N ASP A 111 -17.16 17.79 -0.80
CA ASP A 111 -17.54 19.15 -0.39
C ASP A 111 -16.34 19.84 0.28
N TYR A 112 -15.94 20.98 -0.29
CA TYR A 112 -14.81 21.75 0.20
C TYR A 112 -15.02 22.29 1.62
N ARG A 113 -16.26 22.48 2.06
CA ARG A 113 -16.59 22.96 3.41
C ARG A 113 -16.32 21.87 4.44
N GLU A 114 -16.75 20.64 4.16
CA GLU A 114 -16.45 19.48 4.99
C GLU A 114 -14.93 19.17 5.00
N ARG A 115 -14.26 19.33 3.85
CA ARG A 115 -12.82 19.10 3.71
C ARG A 115 -11.96 20.10 4.49
N ARG A 116 -12.49 21.25 4.92
CA ARG A 116 -11.81 22.19 5.82
C ARG A 116 -11.66 21.63 7.24
N GLU A 117 -12.47 20.67 7.60
CA GLU A 117 -12.38 19.97 8.87
C GLU A 117 -11.30 18.89 8.79
N SER A 118 -10.71 18.55 9.96
CA SER A 118 -9.70 17.47 10.05
C SER A 118 -10.34 16.09 9.98
N LYS A 119 -11.09 15.83 8.88
CA LYS A 119 -11.86 14.61 8.69
C LYS A 119 -11.55 13.96 7.34
N GLU A 120 -11.50 12.63 7.33
CA GLU A 120 -11.32 11.83 6.15
C GLU A 120 -12.05 10.49 6.25
N TYR A 121 -12.35 9.92 5.11
CA TYR A 121 -12.71 8.50 4.97
C TYR A 121 -11.45 7.72 4.63
N SER A 122 -11.43 6.43 4.96
CA SER A 122 -10.37 5.53 4.47
C SER A 122 -11.01 4.22 4.02
N TYR A 123 -10.64 3.77 2.82
CA TYR A 123 -11.16 2.53 2.24
C TYR A 123 -10.02 1.54 2.04
N PRO A 124 -10.16 0.29 2.51
CA PRO A 124 -9.09 -0.68 2.45
C PRO A 124 -8.70 -1.00 1.00
N VAL A 125 -7.43 -1.32 0.80
CA VAL A 125 -6.89 -1.80 -0.47
C VAL A 125 -6.38 -3.22 -0.29
N THR A 126 -6.73 -4.10 -1.23
CA THR A 126 -6.26 -5.48 -1.24
C THR A 126 -5.56 -5.79 -2.55
N ILE A 127 -4.37 -6.37 -2.47
CA ILE A 127 -3.63 -6.94 -3.60
C ILE A 127 -3.47 -8.42 -3.33
N GLY A 128 -3.88 -9.25 -4.27
CA GLY A 128 -3.78 -10.71 -4.20
C GLY A 128 -2.34 -11.21 -4.20
N LYS A 129 -2.20 -12.51 -4.28
CA LYS A 129 -0.91 -13.20 -4.35
C LYS A 129 -0.38 -13.30 -5.78
N ASP A 130 0.93 -13.53 -5.91
CA ASP A 130 1.60 -13.72 -7.19
C ASP A 130 1.41 -12.54 -8.17
N CYS A 131 1.22 -11.32 -7.66
CA CYS A 131 1.05 -10.13 -8.47
C CYS A 131 2.39 -9.44 -8.77
N TRP A 132 2.42 -8.72 -9.87
CA TRP A 132 3.51 -7.78 -10.19
C TRP A 132 2.94 -6.39 -10.39
N ILE A 133 3.29 -5.46 -9.48
CA ILE A 133 2.87 -4.06 -9.54
C ILE A 133 4.03 -3.24 -10.11
N GLY A 134 3.86 -2.72 -11.30
CA GLY A 134 4.86 -1.96 -12.04
C GLY A 134 5.22 -0.62 -11.39
N GLY A 135 6.45 -0.17 -11.61
CA GLY A 135 6.99 1.03 -10.98
C GLY A 135 6.14 2.28 -11.20
N GLY A 136 5.99 3.07 -10.14
CA GLY A 136 5.21 4.30 -10.18
C GLY A 136 3.70 4.11 -10.35
N ALA A 137 3.17 2.89 -10.26
CA ALA A 137 1.74 2.66 -10.27
C ALA A 137 1.08 3.28 -9.03
N ILE A 138 -0.14 3.78 -9.20
CA ILE A 138 -0.95 4.38 -8.13
C ILE A 138 -2.23 3.55 -7.97
N ILE A 139 -2.50 3.08 -6.75
CA ILE A 139 -3.69 2.30 -6.42
C ILE A 139 -4.58 3.15 -5.51
N LEU A 140 -5.81 3.40 -5.97
CA LEU A 140 -6.76 4.29 -5.30
C LEU A 140 -7.53 3.59 -4.18
N PRO A 141 -8.12 4.36 -3.26
CA PRO A 141 -8.87 3.83 -2.11
C PRO A 141 -9.97 2.86 -2.51
N GLY A 142 -10.09 1.76 -1.77
CA GLY A 142 -11.15 0.76 -1.93
C GLY A 142 -10.90 -0.27 -3.03
N VAL A 143 -9.78 -0.20 -3.75
CA VAL A 143 -9.49 -1.11 -4.86
C VAL A 143 -9.07 -2.49 -4.36
N THR A 144 -9.59 -3.52 -5.01
CA THR A 144 -9.14 -4.91 -4.90
C THR A 144 -8.50 -5.36 -6.21
N ILE A 145 -7.23 -5.79 -6.14
CA ILE A 145 -6.53 -6.46 -7.25
C ILE A 145 -6.48 -7.96 -6.91
N GLY A 146 -7.03 -8.78 -7.79
CA GLY A 146 -7.04 -10.24 -7.63
C GLY A 146 -5.65 -10.87 -7.75
N ASP A 147 -5.60 -12.18 -7.64
CA ASP A 147 -4.35 -12.95 -7.73
C ASP A 147 -3.75 -12.95 -9.14
N ARG A 148 -2.42 -13.11 -9.24
CA ARG A 148 -1.68 -13.27 -10.50
C ARG A 148 -1.89 -12.14 -11.50
N CYS A 149 -2.13 -10.93 -10.99
CA CYS A 149 -2.29 -9.75 -11.83
C CYS A 149 -0.96 -9.08 -12.14
N ILE A 150 -0.89 -8.45 -13.30
CA ILE A 150 0.21 -7.57 -13.69
C ILE A 150 -0.36 -6.16 -13.86
N ILE A 151 0.17 -5.20 -13.12
CA ILE A 151 -0.15 -3.78 -13.27
C ILE A 151 1.02 -3.10 -13.96
N GLY A 152 0.78 -2.50 -15.13
CA GLY A 152 1.81 -1.81 -15.90
C GLY A 152 2.39 -0.60 -15.14
N ALA A 153 3.65 -0.27 -15.41
CA ALA A 153 4.31 0.88 -14.79
C ALA A 153 3.57 2.20 -15.11
N GLY A 154 3.51 3.10 -14.12
CA GLY A 154 2.83 4.40 -14.24
C GLY A 154 1.30 4.34 -14.33
N SER A 155 0.70 3.18 -14.11
CA SER A 155 -0.76 3.01 -14.17
C SER A 155 -1.46 3.64 -12.97
N VAL A 156 -2.69 4.12 -13.17
CA VAL A 156 -3.59 4.56 -12.11
C VAL A 156 -4.79 3.62 -12.02
N VAL A 157 -4.79 2.77 -10.99
CA VAL A 157 -5.83 1.76 -10.76
C VAL A 157 -6.97 2.39 -9.98
N THR A 158 -8.10 2.61 -10.65
CA THR A 158 -9.26 3.33 -10.12
C THR A 158 -10.45 2.42 -9.79
N ARG A 159 -10.35 1.12 -10.07
CA ARG A 159 -11.39 0.10 -9.87
C ARG A 159 -10.77 -1.28 -9.70
N ASP A 160 -11.57 -2.20 -9.22
CA ASP A 160 -11.13 -3.59 -9.01
C ASP A 160 -10.61 -4.25 -10.29
N ILE A 161 -9.58 -5.07 -10.13
CA ILE A 161 -8.94 -5.85 -11.18
C ILE A 161 -9.17 -7.34 -10.86
N PRO A 162 -9.86 -8.10 -11.73
CA PRO A 162 -10.05 -9.53 -11.51
C PRO A 162 -8.72 -10.30 -11.60
N SER A 163 -8.65 -11.47 -10.96
CA SER A 163 -7.47 -12.34 -11.03
C SER A 163 -7.08 -12.66 -12.47
N ASP A 164 -5.80 -13.00 -12.67
CA ASP A 164 -5.24 -13.39 -13.97
C ASP A 164 -5.31 -12.29 -15.05
N SER A 165 -5.25 -11.03 -14.63
CA SER A 165 -5.41 -9.88 -15.52
C SER A 165 -4.09 -9.12 -15.71
N LEU A 166 -3.92 -8.58 -16.91
CA LEU A 166 -2.97 -7.50 -17.18
C LEU A 166 -3.75 -6.19 -17.30
N ALA A 167 -3.33 -5.18 -16.55
CA ALA A 167 -3.97 -3.87 -16.56
C ALA A 167 -2.93 -2.76 -16.64
N ALA A 168 -3.14 -1.75 -17.48
CA ALA A 168 -2.19 -0.66 -17.66
C ALA A 168 -2.86 0.65 -18.06
N GLY A 169 -2.17 1.76 -17.84
CA GLY A 169 -2.58 3.10 -18.27
C GLY A 169 -3.19 3.98 -17.18
N ASN A 170 -3.60 5.19 -17.56
CA ASN A 170 -4.25 6.17 -16.68
C ASN A 170 -5.48 6.77 -17.38
N PRO A 171 -6.74 6.45 -16.96
CA PRO A 171 -7.05 5.39 -16.01
C PRO A 171 -6.67 4.00 -16.52
N CYS A 172 -6.44 3.07 -15.60
CA CYS A 172 -6.01 1.71 -15.90
C CYS A 172 -7.09 0.95 -16.69
N LEU A 173 -6.71 0.35 -17.80
CA LEU A 173 -7.55 -0.50 -18.65
C LEU A 173 -7.11 -1.95 -18.54
N LEU A 174 -8.09 -2.87 -18.59
CA LEU A 174 -7.84 -4.30 -18.63
C LEU A 174 -7.44 -4.72 -20.04
N TYR A 175 -6.36 -5.49 -20.13
CA TYR A 175 -5.97 -6.21 -21.33
C TYR A 175 -6.21 -7.69 -21.07
N THR A 176 -6.75 -8.40 -22.06
CA THR A 176 -6.81 -9.86 -22.00
C THR A 176 -5.39 -10.39 -22.02
N SER A 177 -5.01 -11.17 -21.01
CA SER A 177 -3.73 -11.87 -21.03
C SER A 177 -3.69 -12.75 -22.28
N PRO A 178 -2.59 -12.73 -23.09
CA PRO A 178 -2.45 -13.71 -24.14
C PRO A 178 -2.55 -15.10 -23.51
N SER A 179 -3.39 -15.96 -24.12
CA SER A 179 -3.50 -17.34 -23.67
C SER A 179 -2.10 -17.97 -23.71
N PRO A 180 -1.71 -18.82 -22.72
CA PRO A 180 -0.47 -19.59 -22.79
C PRO A 180 -0.33 -20.47 -24.03
N ARG A 181 -1.36 -20.53 -24.88
CA ARG A 181 -1.37 -21.26 -26.17
C ARG A 181 -0.92 -20.39 -27.36
N ASP A 182 -0.69 -19.09 -27.14
CA ASP A 182 -0.33 -18.14 -28.20
C ASP A 182 1.17 -17.76 -28.19
N SER A 183 1.98 -18.53 -27.40
CA SER A 183 3.45 -18.41 -27.30
C SER A 183 4.17 -19.62 -27.87
#